data_6df5a20890c74f00df123b677974ac38
#
_entry.id   6df5a20890c74f00df123b677974ac38
#
_cell.length_a   1.000
_cell.length_b   1.000
_cell.length_c   1.000
_cell.angle_alpha   90.00
_cell.angle_beta   90.00
_cell.angle_gamma   90.00
#
_symmetry.space_group_name_H-M   'P 1'
#
loop_
_entity.id
_entity.type
_entity.pdbx_description
1 polymer ?
#
loop_
_entity_poly.entity_id
_entity_poly.type
_entity_poly.pdbx_seq_one_letter_code
_entity_poly.pdbx_strand_id
1 'polypeptide(L)' 'MAKDQSKFRRYTYDGPVVEFERCVADHWKATTYAPSEGKARSNMAHNYKVSNNKPLNAKVVLPGKIIMEEE' A
#
# COMPACT_ATOMS: atom_id res chain seq x y z
N MET A 1 0.88 20.27 10.14
CA MET A 1 0.74 21.49 9.40
C MET A 1 -0.18 21.28 8.24
N ALA A 2 -1.07 22.23 8.05
CA ALA A 2 -2.07 22.09 7.01
C ALA A 2 -1.45 22.05 5.63
N LYS A 3 -0.41 22.81 5.42
CA LYS A 3 0.19 22.86 4.09
C LYS A 3 0.80 21.54 3.66
N ASP A 4 1.19 20.71 4.61
CA ASP A 4 1.76 19.42 4.25
C ASP A 4 0.71 18.51 3.67
N GLN A 5 -0.53 18.69 4.04
CA GLN A 5 -1.59 17.83 3.55
C GLN A 5 -1.88 18.06 2.09
N SER A 6 -1.55 19.26 1.59
CA SER A 6 -1.81 19.54 0.18
C SER A 6 -0.92 18.71 -0.73
N LYS A 7 0.13 18.14 -0.20
CA LYS A 7 1.02 17.30 -0.98
C LYS A 7 0.63 15.84 -0.94
N PHE A 8 -0.34 15.48 -0.14
CA PHE A 8 -0.78 14.11 -0.05
C PHE A 8 -1.82 13.84 -1.11
N ARG A 9 -1.72 12.67 -1.71
CA ARG A 9 -2.67 12.20 -2.72
C ARG A 9 -3.27 10.90 -2.25
N ARG A 10 -4.43 10.60 -2.75
CA ARG A 10 -5.03 9.32 -2.46
C ARG A 10 -4.53 8.30 -3.47
N TYR A 11 -4.02 7.21 -2.95
CA TYR A 11 -3.53 6.11 -3.78
C TYR A 11 -4.36 4.88 -3.51
N THR A 12 -4.69 4.17 -4.56
CA THR A 12 -5.49 2.96 -4.48
C THR A 12 -4.71 1.82 -5.10
N TYR A 13 -4.73 0.70 -4.43
CA TYR A 13 -4.11 -0.52 -4.93
C TYR A 13 -5.16 -1.59 -5.07
N ASP A 14 -5.13 -2.29 -6.18
CA ASP A 14 -6.02 -3.42 -6.42
C ASP A 14 -5.21 -4.43 -7.20
N GLY A 15 -4.76 -5.47 -6.52
CA GLY A 15 -3.94 -6.45 -7.18
C GLY A 15 -3.43 -7.48 -6.21
N PRO A 16 -2.48 -8.28 -6.65
CA PRO A 16 -2.00 -9.39 -5.84
C PRO A 16 -1.08 -8.90 -4.72
N VAL A 17 -0.98 -9.72 -3.69
CA VAL A 17 -0.04 -9.51 -2.61
C VAL A 17 0.88 -10.71 -2.58
N VAL A 18 2.19 -10.43 -2.55
CA VAL A 18 3.21 -11.47 -2.55
C VAL A 18 3.97 -11.40 -1.24
N GLU A 19 4.14 -12.53 -0.60
CA GLU A 19 4.90 -12.64 0.62
C GLU A 19 5.93 -13.75 0.45
N PHE A 20 7.21 -13.40 0.58
CA PHE A 20 8.30 -14.38 0.43
C PHE A 20 8.15 -15.14 -0.90
N GLU A 21 7.91 -14.39 -1.98
CA GLU A 21 7.79 -14.94 -3.32
C GLU A 21 6.59 -15.85 -3.52
N ARG A 22 5.64 -15.81 -2.61
CA ARG A 22 4.40 -16.56 -2.74
C ARG A 22 3.26 -15.58 -2.86
N CYS A 23 2.38 -15.81 -3.82
CA CYS A 23 1.19 -14.98 -3.95
C CYS A 23 0.19 -15.41 -2.89
N VAL A 24 -0.02 -14.56 -1.89
CA VAL A 24 -0.90 -14.89 -0.78
C VAL A 24 -2.28 -14.31 -0.96
N ALA A 25 -2.47 -13.43 -1.92
CA ALA A 25 -3.79 -12.89 -2.24
C ALA A 25 -3.79 -12.52 -3.71
N ASP A 26 -4.84 -12.89 -4.42
CA ASP A 26 -4.97 -12.56 -5.84
C ASP A 26 -5.42 -11.12 -6.03
N HIS A 27 -6.35 -10.69 -5.21
CA HIS A 27 -6.89 -9.35 -5.29
C HIS A 27 -7.00 -8.80 -3.89
N TRP A 28 -6.28 -7.72 -3.65
CA TRP A 28 -6.34 -7.03 -2.38
C TRP A 28 -6.49 -5.56 -2.68
N LYS A 29 -7.50 -4.96 -2.10
CA LYS A 29 -7.75 -3.55 -2.33
C LYS A 29 -7.39 -2.75 -1.10
N ALA A 30 -6.75 -1.64 -1.33
CA ALA A 30 -6.37 -0.76 -0.24
C ALA A 30 -6.30 0.65 -0.75
N THR A 31 -6.51 1.58 0.15
CA THR A 31 -6.39 3.00 -0.16
C THR A 31 -5.60 3.65 0.94
N THR A 32 -4.73 4.55 0.56
CA THR A 32 -3.95 5.28 1.54
C THR A 32 -3.65 6.68 1.01
N TYR A 33 -3.33 7.58 1.91
CA TYR A 33 -2.88 8.91 1.55
C TYR A 33 -1.39 9.00 1.78
N ALA A 34 -0.68 9.51 0.81
CA ALA A 34 0.76 9.59 0.90
C ALA A 34 1.28 10.68 -0.02
N PRO A 35 2.49 11.15 0.21
CA PRO A 35 3.07 12.18 -0.65
C PRO A 35 3.62 11.64 -1.96
N SER A 36 3.80 10.33 -2.08
CA SER A 36 4.35 9.75 -3.28
C SER A 36 3.89 8.31 -3.40
N GLU A 37 4.06 7.77 -4.59
CA GLU A 37 3.68 6.39 -4.84
C GLU A 37 4.51 5.42 -4.00
N GLY A 38 5.79 5.68 -3.87
CA GLY A 38 6.64 4.80 -3.08
C GLY A 38 6.20 4.75 -1.63
N LYS A 39 5.86 5.91 -1.08
CA LYS A 39 5.38 5.97 0.29
C LYS A 39 4.03 5.27 0.42
N ALA A 40 3.17 5.43 -0.58
CA ALA A 40 1.88 4.77 -0.57
C ALA A 40 2.04 3.27 -0.55
N ARG A 41 2.95 2.76 -1.37
CA ARG A 41 3.21 1.32 -1.42
C ARG A 41 3.70 0.80 -0.08
N SER A 42 4.60 1.53 0.56
CA SER A 42 5.08 1.15 1.89
C SER A 42 3.96 1.14 2.91
N ASN A 43 3.11 2.17 2.87
CA ASN A 43 2.00 2.24 3.80
C ASN A 43 1.05 1.08 3.62
N MET A 44 0.76 0.73 2.38
CA MET A 44 -0.16 -0.36 2.10
C MET A 44 0.42 -1.69 2.55
N ALA A 45 1.71 -1.91 2.31
CA ALA A 45 2.34 -3.15 2.76
C ALA A 45 2.28 -3.25 4.27
N HIS A 46 2.54 -2.14 4.95
CA HIS A 46 2.45 -2.11 6.41
C HIS A 46 1.03 -2.43 6.89
N ASN A 47 0.05 -1.82 6.23
CA ASN A 47 -1.35 -2.05 6.60
C ASN A 47 -1.74 -3.50 6.41
N TYR A 48 -1.25 -4.11 5.35
CA TYR A 48 -1.53 -5.53 5.11
C TYR A 48 -0.98 -6.37 6.25
N LYS A 49 0.25 -6.09 6.68
CA LYS A 49 0.85 -6.85 7.76
C LYS A 49 0.04 -6.73 9.05
N VAL A 50 -0.37 -5.51 9.37
CA VAL A 50 -1.14 -5.28 10.58
C VAL A 50 -2.48 -5.98 10.50
N SER A 51 -3.17 -5.84 9.39
CA SER A 51 -4.50 -6.43 9.23
C SER A 51 -4.48 -7.94 9.32
N ASN A 52 -3.38 -8.56 8.93
CA ASN A 52 -3.29 -10.01 8.89
C ASN A 52 -2.40 -10.57 9.98
N ASN A 53 -2.07 -9.75 10.98
CA ASN A 53 -1.28 -10.19 12.14
C ASN A 53 0.06 -10.76 11.71
N LYS A 54 0.66 -10.17 10.69
CA LYS A 54 1.99 -10.59 10.25
C LYS A 54 3.04 -9.83 11.03
N PRO A 55 4.21 -10.42 11.26
CA PRO A 55 5.30 -9.69 11.88
C PRO A 55 5.74 -8.54 10.98
N LEU A 56 6.20 -7.46 11.59
CA LEU A 56 6.58 -6.29 10.83
C LEU A 56 7.77 -6.54 9.93
N ASN A 57 8.56 -7.54 10.22
CA ASN A 57 9.69 -7.88 9.37
C ASN A 57 9.32 -8.84 8.24
N ALA A 58 8.05 -9.20 8.12
CA ALA A 58 7.62 -10.02 7.01
C ALA A 58 7.82 -9.23 5.71
N LYS A 59 8.28 -9.92 4.69
CA LYS A 59 8.55 -9.27 3.42
C LYS A 59 7.30 -9.36 2.55
N VAL A 60 6.59 -8.26 2.45
CA VAL A 60 5.37 -8.17 1.66
C VAL A 60 5.63 -7.26 0.47
N VAL A 61 5.29 -7.73 -0.70
CA VAL A 61 5.48 -6.98 -1.93
C VAL A 61 4.14 -6.82 -2.63
N LEU A 62 3.92 -5.64 -3.16
CA LEU A 62 2.72 -5.32 -3.92
C LEU A 62 3.15 -5.06 -5.36
N PRO A 63 3.22 -6.11 -6.18
CA PRO A 63 3.78 -5.95 -7.53
C PRO A 63 2.84 -5.27 -8.52
N GLY A 64 1.57 -5.14 -8.18
CA GLY A 64 0.62 -4.50 -9.07
C GLY A 64 0.82 -3.00 -9.14
N LYS A 65 -0.04 -2.37 -9.90
CA LYS A 65 0.04 -0.93 -10.09
C LYS A 65 -0.75 -0.20 -9.02
N ILE A 66 -0.21 0.92 -8.61
CA ILE A 66 -0.89 1.81 -7.69
C ILE A 66 -1.42 2.97 -8.52
N ILE A 67 -2.67 3.30 -8.30
CA ILE A 67 -3.34 4.35 -9.04
C ILE A 67 -3.46 5.57 -8.12
N MET A 68 -2.99 6.70 -8.62
CA MET A 68 -3.15 7.96 -7.91
C MET A 68 -4.46 8.58 -8.31
N GLU A 69 -5.27 8.92 -7.33
CA GLU A 69 -6.53 9.59 -7.57
C GLU A 69 -6.43 11.02 -7.12
N GLU A 70 -6.80 11.91 -8.01
CA GLU A 70 -6.82 13.32 -7.68
C GLU A 70 -8.23 13.74 -7.33
N GLU A 71 -8.31 14.63 -6.37
CA GLU A 71 -9.61 15.17 -5.98
C GLU A 71 -9.87 16.50 -6.58
#